data_01ecc9d3eb7c500a2e82bd0c659d99b9
#
_entry.id   01ecc9d3eb7c500a2e82bd0c659d99b9
#
_cell.length_a   1.000
_cell.length_b   1.000
_cell.length_c   1.000
_cell.angle_alpha   90.00
_cell.angle_beta   90.00
_cell.angle_gamma   90.00
#
_symmetry.space_group_name_H-M   'P 1'
#
loop_
_entity.id
_entity.type
_entity.pdbx_description
1 polymer ?
#
loop_
_entity_poly.entity_id
_entity_poly.type
_entity_poly.pdbx_seq_one_letter_code
_entity_poly.pdbx_strand_id
1 'polypeptide(L)'
;LKIIPIVRLATRFSPEKNSWIVPNRKEIINQLDFLSGLTWPTDKKHIIVYNEVNHASEWGGRVDPEEYSRILKFVSDWARTEEKNYIILPAAMDLAAPNGHSTLEAFNYLSQMYKFDPDIFSYIDIWNSHSYPNPGFSSVPTKIGKNSLRGFQYDLDFLKSKTGNDYKVMITETGWKENAWNSKWLESYYTYAMQHIWSDERVIAVTPFLLKGAPGPFASFSFYDADNEPTNQFYAFRGALREI
;
A
#
# COMPACT_ATOMS: atom_id res chain seq x y z
N LEU A 1 1.08 -22.15 9.84
CA LEU A 1 0.40 -21.30 8.87
C LEU A 1 1.34 -21.04 7.69
N LYS A 2 0.86 -21.27 6.46
CA LYS A 2 1.61 -20.91 5.24
C LYS A 2 1.24 -19.47 4.84
N ILE A 3 1.81 -18.50 5.54
CA ILE A 3 1.60 -17.07 5.28
C ILE A 3 2.86 -16.54 4.59
N ILE A 4 2.70 -15.88 3.45
CA ILE A 4 3.79 -15.18 2.76
C ILE A 4 3.78 -13.74 3.25
N PRO A 5 4.82 -13.30 3.97
CA PRO A 5 4.90 -11.93 4.44
C PRO A 5 5.10 -10.94 3.29
N ILE A 6 4.42 -9.79 3.36
CA ILE A 6 4.73 -8.60 2.60
C ILE A 6 5.18 -7.57 3.64
N VAL A 7 6.47 -7.26 3.69
CA VAL A 7 7.06 -6.49 4.77
C VAL A 7 7.29 -5.05 4.32
N ARG A 8 6.72 -4.08 5.03
CA ARG A 8 6.95 -2.67 4.80
C ARG A 8 8.14 -2.19 5.62
N LEU A 9 9.12 -1.59 4.97
CA LEU A 9 10.18 -0.85 5.65
C LEU A 9 9.58 0.37 6.34
N ALA A 10 10.04 0.65 7.54
CA ALA A 10 9.60 1.80 8.31
C ALA A 10 10.79 2.42 9.04
N THR A 11 10.69 3.71 9.32
CA THR A 11 11.65 4.45 10.12
C THR A 11 11.08 4.75 11.52
N ARG A 12 11.70 5.64 12.24
CA ARG A 12 11.23 6.10 13.53
C ARG A 12 10.32 7.33 13.35
N PHE A 13 9.21 7.37 14.06
CA PHE A 13 8.39 8.58 14.15
C PHE A 13 9.08 9.63 15.03
N SER A 14 9.14 10.87 14.56
CA SER A 14 9.61 12.05 15.31
C SER A 14 8.42 12.86 15.81
N PRO A 15 8.12 12.85 17.12
CA PRO A 15 7.05 13.68 17.68
C PRO A 15 7.28 15.18 17.44
N GLU A 16 8.53 15.63 17.46
CA GLU A 16 8.90 17.04 17.25
C GLU A 16 8.53 17.53 15.84
N LYS A 17 8.69 16.67 14.83
CA LYS A 17 8.36 16.98 13.44
C LYS A 17 6.95 16.53 13.06
N ASN A 18 6.28 15.79 13.95
CA ASN A 18 5.03 15.10 13.67
C ASN A 18 5.08 14.31 12.34
N SER A 19 6.19 13.59 12.14
CA SER A 19 6.43 12.84 10.90
C SER A 19 7.38 11.66 11.11
N TRP A 20 7.30 10.69 10.22
CA TRP A 20 8.32 9.66 10.09
C TRP A 20 9.60 10.27 9.50
N ILE A 21 10.76 9.93 10.06
CA ILE A 21 12.05 10.45 9.58
C ILE A 21 12.39 9.83 8.22
N VAL A 22 13.09 10.58 7.38
CA VAL A 22 13.67 10.02 6.14
C VAL A 22 14.82 9.09 6.51
N PRO A 23 14.89 7.85 5.97
CA PRO A 23 15.96 6.91 6.28
C PRO A 23 17.27 7.35 5.65
N ASN A 24 18.37 7.05 6.31
CA ASN A 24 19.67 7.09 5.68
C ASN A 24 20.05 5.70 5.11
N ARG A 25 21.05 5.67 4.23
CA ARG A 25 21.47 4.41 3.55
C ARG A 25 21.89 3.30 4.52
N LYS A 26 22.53 3.64 5.63
CA LYS A 26 22.95 2.66 6.63
C LYS A 26 21.75 2.01 7.33
N GLU A 27 20.74 2.80 7.65
CA GLU A 27 19.50 2.27 8.23
C GLU A 27 18.78 1.34 7.26
N ILE A 28 18.73 1.68 5.97
CA ILE A 28 18.16 0.83 4.93
C ILE A 28 18.90 -0.50 4.85
N ILE A 29 20.23 -0.45 4.75
CA ILE A 29 21.06 -1.68 4.70
C ILE A 29 20.83 -2.54 5.93
N ASN A 30 20.83 -1.96 7.13
CA ASN A 30 20.59 -2.70 8.37
C ASN A 30 19.20 -3.38 8.39
N GLN A 31 18.16 -2.71 7.89
CA GLN A 31 16.81 -3.29 7.80
C GLN A 31 16.79 -4.47 6.82
N LEU A 32 17.37 -4.30 5.64
CA LEU A 32 17.40 -5.35 4.61
C LEU A 32 18.26 -6.54 5.04
N ASP A 33 19.42 -6.30 5.68
CA ASP A 33 20.27 -7.37 6.24
C ASP A 33 19.54 -8.13 7.34
N PHE A 34 18.89 -7.43 8.26
CA PHE A 34 18.06 -8.07 9.29
C PHE A 34 16.99 -8.97 8.65
N LEU A 35 16.23 -8.44 7.67
CA LEU A 35 15.20 -9.21 7.00
C LEU A 35 15.74 -10.40 6.21
N SER A 36 16.93 -10.28 5.62
CA SER A 36 17.56 -11.39 4.90
C SER A 36 17.99 -12.53 5.80
N GLY A 37 18.30 -12.24 7.07
CA GLY A 37 18.68 -13.23 8.09
C GLY A 37 17.49 -13.99 8.70
N LEU A 38 16.25 -13.59 8.41
CA LEU A 38 15.06 -14.27 8.92
C LEU A 38 14.74 -15.52 8.08
N THR A 39 14.06 -16.50 8.71
CA THR A 39 13.49 -17.64 8.00
C THR A 39 12.21 -17.22 7.29
N TRP A 40 12.23 -17.23 5.97
CA TRP A 40 11.08 -16.92 5.14
C TRP A 40 10.38 -18.20 4.66
N PRO A 41 9.04 -18.19 4.51
CA PRO A 41 8.28 -19.33 4.01
C PRO A 41 8.45 -19.55 2.49
N THR A 42 9.03 -18.58 1.79
CA THR A 42 9.30 -18.58 0.34
C THR A 42 10.69 -18.03 0.06
N ASP A 43 11.28 -18.42 -1.08
CA ASP A 43 12.58 -17.90 -1.50
C ASP A 43 12.53 -16.39 -1.81
N LYS A 44 11.38 -15.91 -2.31
CA LYS A 44 11.16 -14.51 -2.63
C LYS A 44 10.63 -13.73 -1.43
N LYS A 45 11.23 -12.59 -1.14
CA LYS A 45 10.92 -11.71 0.00
C LYS A 45 10.27 -10.42 -0.50
N HIS A 46 8.99 -10.24 -0.23
CA HIS A 46 8.25 -9.05 -0.70
C HIS A 46 8.48 -7.89 0.26
N ILE A 47 9.07 -6.80 -0.25
CA ILE A 47 9.45 -5.62 0.53
C ILE A 47 8.79 -4.38 -0.06
N ILE A 48 8.01 -3.67 0.76
CA ILE A 48 7.45 -2.36 0.44
C ILE A 48 8.43 -1.29 0.93
N VAL A 49 8.81 -0.39 0.03
CA VAL A 49 9.76 0.68 0.31
C VAL A 49 9.01 1.90 0.88
N TYR A 50 8.73 1.86 2.18
CA TYR A 50 8.02 2.88 2.98
C TYR A 50 6.52 3.01 2.65
N ASN A 51 5.86 4.09 3.12
CA ASN A 51 4.40 4.27 3.11
C ASN A 51 4.03 5.66 2.62
N GLU A 52 3.02 5.77 1.80
CA GLU A 52 2.29 7.00 1.42
C GLU A 52 3.14 8.28 1.39
N VAL A 53 4.31 8.19 0.74
CA VAL A 53 5.32 9.25 0.70
C VAL A 53 4.86 10.56 0.03
N ASN A 54 3.65 10.56 -0.52
CA ASN A 54 2.97 11.77 -0.97
C ASN A 54 2.32 12.57 0.18
N HIS A 55 2.48 12.11 1.44
CA HIS A 55 2.20 12.85 2.65
C HIS A 55 3.49 13.30 3.35
N ALA A 56 3.59 14.57 3.72
CA ALA A 56 4.74 15.10 4.45
C ALA A 56 4.96 14.41 5.81
N SER A 57 3.88 13.97 6.47
CA SER A 57 3.94 13.19 7.72
C SER A 57 4.63 11.84 7.57
N GLU A 58 4.62 11.25 6.39
CA GLU A 58 5.30 10.00 6.08
C GLU A 58 6.76 10.18 5.65
N TRP A 59 7.19 11.43 5.32
CA TRP A 59 8.51 11.70 4.72
C TRP A 59 9.21 12.94 5.29
N GLY A 60 9.60 12.88 6.55
CA GLY A 60 10.45 13.90 7.21
C GLY A 60 9.82 15.29 7.35
N GLY A 61 8.50 15.41 7.26
CA GLY A 61 7.76 16.66 7.34
C GLY A 61 7.69 17.44 6.02
N ARG A 62 8.08 16.81 4.89
CA ARG A 62 8.01 17.42 3.56
C ARG A 62 7.61 16.40 2.50
N VAL A 63 7.08 16.87 1.39
CA VAL A 63 6.82 16.06 0.19
C VAL A 63 8.00 16.19 -0.75
N ASP A 64 8.74 15.11 -0.99
CA ASP A 64 9.99 15.14 -1.77
C ASP A 64 10.08 13.92 -2.71
N PRO A 65 9.49 14.01 -3.92
CA PRO A 65 9.54 12.92 -4.90
C PRO A 65 10.97 12.55 -5.36
N GLU A 66 11.88 13.52 -5.41
CA GLU A 66 13.26 13.26 -5.84
C GLU A 66 14.03 12.47 -4.79
N GLU A 67 13.93 12.87 -3.51
CA GLU A 67 14.59 12.16 -2.43
C GLU A 67 14.06 10.73 -2.32
N TYR A 68 12.73 10.54 -2.40
CA TYR A 68 12.15 9.21 -2.41
C TYR A 68 12.62 8.38 -3.61
N SER A 69 12.72 8.97 -4.80
CA SER A 69 13.24 8.27 -5.99
C SER A 69 14.67 7.76 -5.78
N ARG A 70 15.55 8.60 -5.18
CA ARG A 70 16.93 8.18 -4.84
C ARG A 70 16.96 7.01 -3.85
N ILE A 71 16.04 7.01 -2.88
CA ILE A 71 15.93 5.93 -1.89
C ILE A 71 15.39 4.66 -2.54
N LEU A 72 14.33 4.73 -3.33
CA LEU A 72 13.76 3.57 -4.03
C LEU A 72 14.80 2.90 -4.93
N LYS A 73 15.50 3.71 -5.74
CA LYS A 73 16.61 3.23 -6.58
C LYS A 73 17.69 2.56 -5.74
N PHE A 74 18.13 3.19 -4.65
CA PHE A 74 19.15 2.64 -3.77
C PHE A 74 18.76 1.29 -3.18
N VAL A 75 17.52 1.16 -2.69
CA VAL A 75 16.98 -0.12 -2.16
C VAL A 75 17.03 -1.20 -3.24
N SER A 76 16.56 -0.88 -4.44
CA SER A 76 16.51 -1.80 -5.55
C SER A 76 17.90 -2.24 -6.02
N ASP A 77 18.82 -1.29 -6.21
CA ASP A 77 20.19 -1.57 -6.63
C ASP A 77 20.90 -2.46 -5.60
N TRP A 78 20.76 -2.12 -4.31
CA TRP A 78 21.37 -2.89 -3.23
C TRP A 78 20.79 -4.32 -3.17
N ALA A 79 19.48 -4.46 -3.23
CA ALA A 79 18.79 -5.75 -3.20
C ALA A 79 19.24 -6.68 -4.36
N ARG A 80 19.46 -6.12 -5.55
CA ARG A 80 19.92 -6.88 -6.72
C ARG A 80 21.42 -7.25 -6.62
N THR A 81 22.25 -6.32 -6.14
CA THR A 81 23.69 -6.56 -5.97
C THR A 81 23.97 -7.68 -4.97
N GLU A 82 23.18 -7.77 -3.91
CA GLU A 82 23.34 -8.75 -2.83
C GLU A 82 22.68 -10.10 -3.13
N GLU A 83 22.01 -10.26 -4.28
CA GLU A 83 21.35 -11.51 -4.72
C GLU A 83 20.39 -12.11 -3.66
N LYS A 84 19.77 -11.28 -2.83
CA LYS A 84 18.98 -11.72 -1.66
C LYS A 84 17.53 -12.08 -2.01
N ASN A 85 17.16 -12.20 -3.27
CA ASN A 85 15.83 -12.58 -3.75
C ASN A 85 14.68 -11.67 -3.25
N TYR A 86 14.96 -10.38 -3.12
CA TYR A 86 13.92 -9.41 -2.80
C TYR A 86 13.04 -9.10 -4.01
N ILE A 87 11.75 -8.99 -3.75
CA ILE A 87 10.75 -8.43 -4.66
C ILE A 87 10.42 -7.04 -4.15
N ILE A 88 10.75 -6.02 -4.92
CA ILE A 88 10.65 -4.62 -4.53
C ILE A 88 9.31 -4.05 -4.97
N LEU A 89 8.55 -3.56 -4.00
CA LEU A 89 7.33 -2.78 -4.18
C LEU A 89 7.61 -1.32 -3.76
N PRO A 90 7.21 -0.30 -4.52
CA PRO A 90 7.31 1.08 -4.06
C PRO A 90 6.33 1.36 -2.93
N ALA A 91 6.47 2.50 -2.24
CA ALA A 91 5.42 3.01 -1.40
C ALA A 91 4.15 3.20 -2.23
N ALA A 92 3.03 2.68 -1.75
CA ALA A 92 1.73 3.05 -2.30
C ALA A 92 1.45 4.53 -2.00
N MET A 93 0.68 5.17 -2.86
CA MET A 93 0.26 6.56 -2.65
C MET A 93 -1.15 6.59 -2.09
N ASP A 94 -1.45 7.57 -1.23
CA ASP A 94 -2.84 7.95 -0.98
C ASP A 94 -3.40 8.59 -2.27
N LEU A 95 -4.26 7.84 -2.96
CA LEU A 95 -4.88 8.28 -4.23
C LEU A 95 -5.91 9.39 -4.03
N ALA A 96 -6.37 9.62 -2.80
CA ALA A 96 -7.33 10.66 -2.46
C ALA A 96 -6.66 11.96 -1.95
N ALA A 97 -5.34 11.95 -1.74
CA ALA A 97 -4.61 13.11 -1.28
C ALA A 97 -4.73 14.29 -2.26
N PRO A 98 -5.08 15.49 -1.80
CA PRO A 98 -5.11 16.68 -2.65
C PRO A 98 -3.70 17.27 -2.84
N ASN A 99 -3.57 18.16 -3.82
CA ASN A 99 -2.41 19.06 -3.85
C ASN A 99 -2.53 20.06 -2.72
N GLY A 100 -1.51 20.15 -1.87
CA GLY A 100 -1.49 21.03 -0.71
C GLY A 100 -0.11 21.24 -0.17
N HIS A 101 -0.03 21.87 1.00
CA HIS A 101 1.26 22.17 1.63
C HIS A 101 1.93 20.93 2.25
N SER A 102 1.10 19.99 2.74
CA SER A 102 1.55 18.76 3.40
C SER A 102 1.28 17.49 2.59
N THR A 103 0.67 17.62 1.42
CA THR A 103 0.32 16.50 0.55
C THR A 103 0.50 16.86 -0.92
N LEU A 104 0.81 15.88 -1.74
CA LEU A 104 0.83 16.01 -3.19
C LEU A 104 -0.08 14.93 -3.79
N GLU A 105 -0.90 15.32 -4.75
CA GLU A 105 -1.75 14.39 -5.48
C GLU A 105 -0.89 13.28 -6.12
N ALA A 106 -1.36 12.04 -6.03
CA ALA A 106 -0.58 10.85 -6.33
C ALA A 106 0.09 10.88 -7.72
N PHE A 107 -0.66 11.20 -8.78
CA PHE A 107 -0.10 11.21 -10.14
C PHE A 107 0.81 12.39 -10.41
N ASN A 108 0.64 13.50 -9.68
CA ASN A 108 1.61 14.60 -9.70
C ASN A 108 2.92 14.17 -9.02
N TYR A 109 2.83 13.42 -7.91
CA TYR A 109 4.01 12.86 -7.24
C TYR A 109 4.77 11.91 -8.18
N LEU A 110 4.08 10.93 -8.74
CA LEU A 110 4.65 9.95 -9.68
C LEU A 110 5.21 10.61 -10.94
N SER A 111 4.55 11.67 -11.46
CA SER A 111 5.06 12.44 -12.60
C SER A 111 6.37 13.16 -12.29
N GLN A 112 6.53 13.68 -11.06
CA GLN A 112 7.78 14.29 -10.62
C GLN A 112 8.88 13.26 -10.42
N MET A 113 8.59 12.08 -9.88
CA MET A 113 9.53 10.97 -9.83
C MET A 113 10.03 10.59 -11.23
N TYR A 114 9.12 10.41 -12.18
CA TYR A 114 9.46 10.08 -13.57
C TYR A 114 10.25 11.20 -14.27
N LYS A 115 9.92 12.46 -14.00
CA LYS A 115 10.69 13.61 -14.55
C LYS A 115 12.11 13.67 -14.00
N PHE A 116 12.30 13.31 -12.73
CA PHE A 116 13.60 13.27 -12.09
C PHE A 116 14.46 12.11 -12.60
N ASP A 117 13.89 10.92 -12.70
CA ASP A 117 14.53 9.71 -13.22
C ASP A 117 13.52 8.95 -14.11
N PRO A 118 13.67 9.05 -15.46
CA PRO A 118 12.77 8.34 -16.38
C PRO A 118 12.77 6.82 -16.24
N ASP A 119 13.81 6.24 -15.63
CA ASP A 119 13.93 4.81 -15.40
C ASP A 119 13.38 4.37 -14.04
N ILE A 120 12.82 5.30 -13.23
CA ILE A 120 12.43 5.05 -11.83
C ILE A 120 11.51 3.82 -11.67
N PHE A 121 10.60 3.59 -12.62
CA PHE A 121 9.68 2.46 -12.56
C PHE A 121 10.30 1.14 -13.04
N SER A 122 11.53 1.13 -13.56
CA SER A 122 12.29 -0.10 -13.84
C SER A 122 12.93 -0.71 -12.58
N TYR A 123 12.99 0.04 -11.49
CA TYR A 123 13.57 -0.41 -10.21
C TYR A 123 12.58 -1.19 -9.34
N ILE A 124 11.32 -1.33 -9.76
CA ILE A 124 10.28 -2.07 -9.05
C ILE A 124 9.95 -3.39 -9.76
N ASP A 125 9.53 -4.39 -8.99
CA ASP A 125 9.14 -5.70 -9.52
C ASP A 125 7.61 -5.84 -9.60
N ILE A 126 6.90 -5.31 -8.61
CA ILE A 126 5.44 -5.36 -8.50
C ILE A 126 4.96 -3.99 -8.05
N TRP A 127 3.88 -3.48 -8.65
CA TRP A 127 3.26 -2.24 -8.18
C TRP A 127 2.57 -2.43 -6.83
N ASN A 128 2.56 -1.38 -6.02
CA ASN A 128 1.86 -1.33 -4.74
C ASN A 128 0.78 -0.26 -4.77
N SER A 129 -0.44 -0.57 -4.36
CA SER A 129 -1.56 0.38 -4.38
C SER A 129 -2.34 0.38 -3.07
N HIS A 130 -2.77 1.58 -2.64
CA HIS A 130 -3.75 1.81 -1.59
C HIS A 130 -5.07 2.25 -2.22
N SER A 131 -5.86 1.27 -2.66
CA SER A 131 -7.11 1.50 -3.38
C SER A 131 -8.30 1.47 -2.44
N TYR A 132 -8.60 2.61 -1.81
CA TYR A 132 -9.70 2.74 -0.86
C TYR A 132 -10.99 3.30 -1.47
N PRO A 133 -12.17 2.92 -0.95
CA PRO A 133 -13.48 3.41 -1.40
C PRO A 133 -13.78 4.80 -0.85
N ASN A 134 -13.09 5.83 -1.35
CA ASN A 134 -13.25 7.22 -0.93
C ASN A 134 -14.47 7.91 -1.60
N PRO A 135 -15.06 8.95 -0.97
CA PRO A 135 -14.59 9.67 0.21
C PRO A 135 -14.85 8.92 1.52
N GLY A 136 -13.97 9.18 2.49
CA GLY A 136 -14.14 8.71 3.87
C GLY A 136 -14.13 7.19 4.04
N PHE A 137 -13.53 6.47 3.10
CA PHE A 137 -13.43 5.01 3.10
C PHE A 137 -14.79 4.30 3.16
N SER A 138 -15.85 4.90 2.60
CA SER A 138 -17.23 4.42 2.78
C SER A 138 -18.06 4.35 1.51
N SER A 139 -17.50 4.68 0.34
CA SER A 139 -18.20 4.60 -0.95
C SER A 139 -18.61 3.17 -1.30
N VAL A 140 -19.67 3.04 -2.06
CA VAL A 140 -20.12 1.74 -2.60
C VAL A 140 -19.07 1.13 -3.54
N PRO A 141 -18.96 -0.21 -3.63
CA PRO A 141 -17.93 -0.85 -4.44
C PRO A 141 -18.09 -0.62 -5.95
N THR A 142 -19.29 -0.27 -6.40
CA THR A 142 -19.58 0.04 -7.82
C THR A 142 -19.04 1.40 -8.27
N LYS A 143 -18.56 2.24 -7.34
CA LYS A 143 -17.97 3.53 -7.69
C LYS A 143 -16.74 3.33 -8.57
N ILE A 144 -16.63 4.15 -9.62
CA ILE A 144 -15.46 4.20 -10.52
C ILE A 144 -14.64 5.47 -10.24
N GLY A 145 -13.41 5.49 -10.72
CA GLY A 145 -12.47 6.60 -10.57
C GLY A 145 -11.26 6.24 -9.71
N LYS A 146 -10.22 7.08 -9.76
CA LYS A 146 -8.97 6.86 -9.02
C LYS A 146 -9.15 6.77 -7.50
N ASN A 147 -10.16 7.46 -6.96
CA ASN A 147 -10.49 7.49 -5.54
C ASN A 147 -11.53 6.40 -5.19
N SER A 148 -11.42 5.22 -5.76
CA SER A 148 -12.29 4.08 -5.51
C SER A 148 -11.47 2.79 -5.34
N LEU A 149 -12.13 1.67 -5.12
CA LEU A 149 -11.47 0.35 -5.11
C LEU A 149 -10.73 0.02 -6.43
N ARG A 150 -11.04 0.74 -7.52
CA ARG A 150 -10.40 0.61 -8.83
C ARG A 150 -9.19 1.53 -9.01
N GLY A 151 -8.75 2.19 -7.94
CA GLY A 151 -7.60 3.10 -7.97
C GLY A 151 -6.36 2.47 -8.59
N PHE A 152 -6.08 1.21 -8.29
CA PHE A 152 -4.96 0.46 -8.86
C PHE A 152 -4.97 0.39 -10.40
N GLN A 153 -6.15 0.43 -11.04
CA GLN A 153 -6.25 0.44 -12.51
C GLN A 153 -5.68 1.73 -13.07
N TYR A 154 -5.95 2.85 -12.42
CA TYR A 154 -5.40 4.17 -12.79
C TYR A 154 -3.89 4.24 -12.55
N ASP A 155 -3.40 3.62 -11.47
CA ASP A 155 -1.95 3.47 -11.22
C ASP A 155 -1.29 2.72 -12.39
N LEU A 156 -1.83 1.56 -12.76
CA LEU A 156 -1.28 0.72 -13.81
C LEU A 156 -1.35 1.38 -15.19
N ASP A 157 -2.44 2.09 -15.50
CA ASP A 157 -2.59 2.87 -16.73
C ASP A 157 -1.56 4.01 -16.80
N PHE A 158 -1.32 4.68 -15.67
CA PHE A 158 -0.27 5.70 -15.59
C PHE A 158 1.11 5.09 -15.87
N LEU A 159 1.47 4.00 -15.22
CA LEU A 159 2.74 3.32 -15.41
C LEU A 159 2.92 2.89 -16.88
N LYS A 160 1.90 2.26 -17.45
CA LYS A 160 1.92 1.85 -18.87
C LYS A 160 2.12 3.04 -19.81
N SER A 161 1.49 4.19 -19.52
CA SER A 161 1.67 5.41 -20.29
C SER A 161 3.09 5.96 -20.28
N LYS A 162 3.86 5.69 -19.19
CA LYS A 162 5.23 6.17 -19.02
C LYS A 162 6.29 5.18 -19.51
N THR A 163 6.05 3.89 -19.29
CA THR A 163 7.06 2.84 -19.54
C THR A 163 6.76 1.96 -20.74
N GLY A 164 5.52 1.93 -21.19
CA GLY A 164 5.05 0.95 -22.19
C GLY A 164 4.83 -0.47 -21.63
N ASN A 165 5.20 -0.72 -20.36
CA ASN A 165 5.15 -2.03 -19.73
C ASN A 165 3.84 -2.26 -18.96
N ASP A 166 3.44 -3.53 -18.90
CA ASP A 166 2.36 -3.99 -18.01
C ASP A 166 2.94 -4.46 -16.67
N TYR A 167 2.33 -4.04 -15.58
CA TYR A 167 2.73 -4.42 -14.22
C TYR A 167 1.65 -5.26 -13.54
N LYS A 168 2.08 -6.20 -12.69
CA LYS A 168 1.22 -6.80 -11.68
C LYS A 168 1.14 -5.87 -10.47
N VAL A 169 0.08 -6.00 -9.66
CA VAL A 169 -0.16 -5.15 -8.50
C VAL A 169 -0.51 -5.96 -7.26
N MET A 170 0.00 -5.52 -6.12
CA MET A 170 -0.51 -5.88 -4.81
C MET A 170 -1.26 -4.69 -4.23
N ILE A 171 -2.51 -4.91 -3.82
CA ILE A 171 -3.31 -3.91 -3.11
C ILE A 171 -3.08 -4.15 -1.63
N THR A 172 -2.11 -3.43 -1.05
CA THR A 172 -1.65 -3.71 0.31
C THR A 172 -2.43 -3.00 1.40
N GLU A 173 -3.27 -2.03 1.02
CA GLU A 173 -4.28 -1.47 1.90
C GLU A 173 -5.56 -1.17 1.11
N THR A 174 -6.69 -1.64 1.65
CA THR A 174 -8.03 -1.40 1.11
C THR A 174 -9.08 -1.78 2.16
N GLY A 175 -10.35 -1.56 1.85
CA GLY A 175 -11.47 -1.93 2.72
C GLY A 175 -12.29 -0.73 3.15
N TRP A 176 -13.31 -0.98 3.93
CA TRP A 176 -14.29 0.03 4.33
C TRP A 176 -14.14 0.41 5.79
N LYS A 177 -14.24 1.71 6.07
CA LYS A 177 -14.52 2.19 7.40
C LYS A 177 -15.96 1.86 7.74
N GLU A 178 -16.17 0.96 8.69
CA GLU A 178 -17.50 0.62 9.15
C GLU A 178 -18.18 1.79 9.83
N ASN A 179 -19.46 1.99 9.51
CA ASN A 179 -20.34 2.98 10.13
C ASN A 179 -21.80 2.48 10.10
N ALA A 180 -22.70 3.21 10.75
CA ALA A 180 -24.11 2.82 10.87
C ALA A 180 -24.82 2.65 9.50
N TRP A 181 -24.34 3.28 8.44
CA TRP A 181 -24.96 3.22 7.12
C TRP A 181 -24.51 2.00 6.30
N ASN A 182 -23.23 1.64 6.37
CA ASN A 182 -22.66 0.58 5.55
C ASN A 182 -22.51 -0.76 6.27
N SER A 183 -22.62 -0.81 7.59
CA SER A 183 -22.38 -2.02 8.41
C SER A 183 -23.12 -3.24 7.87
N LYS A 184 -24.40 -3.12 7.55
CA LYS A 184 -25.22 -4.21 7.01
C LYS A 184 -24.91 -4.63 5.56
N TRP A 185 -24.10 -3.82 4.85
CA TRP A 185 -23.75 -4.07 3.45
C TRP A 185 -22.32 -4.57 3.27
N LEU A 186 -21.51 -4.62 4.32
CA LEU A 186 -20.08 -4.93 4.22
C LEU A 186 -19.84 -6.28 3.53
N GLU A 187 -20.61 -7.31 3.86
CA GLU A 187 -20.47 -8.64 3.23
C GLU A 187 -20.68 -8.54 1.71
N SER A 188 -21.79 -7.94 1.28
CA SER A 188 -22.06 -7.74 -0.15
C SER A 188 -21.05 -6.82 -0.84
N TYR A 189 -20.47 -5.85 -0.11
CA TYR A 189 -19.40 -5.00 -0.63
C TYR A 189 -18.13 -5.79 -0.87
N TYR A 190 -17.72 -6.63 0.10
CA TYR A 190 -16.56 -7.51 -0.06
C TYR A 190 -16.79 -8.55 -1.16
N THR A 191 -17.98 -9.17 -1.22
CA THR A 191 -18.34 -10.13 -2.27
C THR A 191 -18.21 -9.47 -3.66
N TYR A 192 -18.80 -8.28 -3.83
CA TYR A 192 -18.70 -7.54 -5.10
C TYR A 192 -17.25 -7.22 -5.47
N ALA A 193 -16.47 -6.75 -4.49
CA ALA A 193 -15.07 -6.40 -4.72
C ALA A 193 -14.25 -7.63 -5.16
N MET A 194 -14.41 -8.77 -4.51
CA MET A 194 -13.74 -10.02 -4.85
C MET A 194 -14.12 -10.53 -6.24
N GLN A 195 -15.41 -10.47 -6.58
CA GLN A 195 -15.90 -11.01 -7.86
C GLN A 195 -15.64 -10.10 -9.06
N HIS A 196 -15.60 -8.77 -8.88
CA HIS A 196 -15.64 -7.81 -9.99
C HIS A 196 -14.52 -6.78 -10.03
N ILE A 197 -13.67 -6.73 -8.99
CA ILE A 197 -12.61 -5.73 -8.90
C ILE A 197 -11.26 -6.41 -8.64
N TRP A 198 -11.17 -7.16 -7.56
CA TRP A 198 -9.94 -7.83 -7.15
C TRP A 198 -9.66 -9.11 -7.92
N SER A 199 -10.63 -9.58 -8.71
CA SER A 199 -10.47 -10.66 -9.70
C SER A 199 -9.76 -10.22 -10.99
N ASP A 200 -9.38 -8.95 -11.12
CA ASP A 200 -8.56 -8.47 -12.25
C ASP A 200 -7.25 -9.28 -12.28
N GLU A 201 -6.91 -9.84 -13.43
CA GLU A 201 -5.75 -10.73 -13.61
C GLU A 201 -4.41 -10.09 -13.24
N ARG A 202 -4.35 -8.75 -13.16
CA ARG A 202 -3.16 -8.01 -12.75
C ARG A 202 -2.98 -7.95 -11.25
N VAL A 203 -4.05 -8.21 -10.47
CA VAL A 203 -4.03 -8.23 -9.00
C VAL A 203 -3.53 -9.60 -8.53
N ILE A 204 -2.44 -9.62 -7.79
CA ILE A 204 -1.83 -10.87 -7.27
C ILE A 204 -1.99 -11.02 -5.76
N ALA A 205 -2.30 -9.95 -5.05
CA ALA A 205 -2.64 -10.00 -3.63
C ALA A 205 -3.50 -8.81 -3.23
N VAL A 206 -4.36 -9.04 -2.25
CA VAL A 206 -5.15 -7.98 -1.58
C VAL A 206 -5.06 -8.20 -0.07
N THR A 207 -4.67 -7.17 0.67
CA THR A 207 -4.63 -7.19 2.13
C THR A 207 -5.58 -6.12 2.68
N PRO A 208 -6.76 -6.51 3.14
CA PRO A 208 -7.69 -5.57 3.77
C PRO A 208 -7.08 -4.95 5.04
N PHE A 209 -7.29 -3.67 5.21
CA PHE A 209 -6.89 -2.93 6.40
C PHE A 209 -8.01 -3.04 7.45
N LEU A 210 -7.81 -3.54 8.69
CA LEU A 210 -6.63 -4.22 9.17
C LEU A 210 -7.02 -5.31 10.19
N LEU A 211 -6.10 -6.24 10.46
CA LEU A 211 -6.39 -7.37 11.36
C LEU A 211 -6.81 -6.91 12.77
N LYS A 212 -6.04 -6.00 13.40
CA LYS A 212 -6.37 -5.42 14.70
C LYS A 212 -5.89 -3.97 14.81
N GLY A 213 -6.86 -3.05 14.93
CA GLY A 213 -6.64 -1.62 15.10
C GLY A 213 -7.39 -1.03 16.31
N ALA A 214 -8.01 -1.91 17.12
CA ALA A 214 -8.72 -1.53 18.32
C ALA A 214 -7.89 -1.86 19.60
N PRO A 215 -7.96 -1.01 20.64
CA PRO A 215 -8.60 0.31 20.64
C PRO A 215 -7.76 1.35 19.87
N GLY A 216 -8.42 2.32 19.21
CA GLY A 216 -7.71 3.38 18.50
C GLY A 216 -8.46 3.96 17.30
N PRO A 217 -7.83 4.85 16.54
CA PRO A 217 -8.46 5.57 15.44
C PRO A 217 -8.90 4.66 14.27
N PHE A 218 -8.34 3.46 14.21
CA PHE A 218 -8.62 2.47 13.16
C PHE A 218 -9.58 1.36 13.59
N ALA A 219 -10.21 1.49 14.78
CA ALA A 219 -11.11 0.46 15.31
C ALA A 219 -12.25 0.08 14.34
N SER A 220 -12.75 1.05 13.56
CA SER A 220 -13.83 0.82 12.57
C SER A 220 -13.40 0.04 11.31
N PHE A 221 -12.11 -0.25 11.16
CA PHE A 221 -11.58 -1.15 10.13
C PHE A 221 -11.18 -2.52 10.69
N SER A 222 -11.13 -2.63 12.00
CA SER A 222 -10.51 -3.75 12.71
C SER A 222 -11.33 -5.03 12.55
N PHE A 223 -10.67 -6.14 12.22
CA PHE A 223 -11.27 -7.46 12.17
C PHE A 223 -11.45 -8.06 13.57
N TYR A 224 -10.63 -7.62 14.53
CA TYR A 224 -10.75 -8.00 15.93
C TYR A 224 -10.83 -6.76 16.80
N ASP A 225 -11.69 -6.77 17.80
CA ASP A 225 -11.84 -5.68 18.74
C ASP A 225 -10.71 -5.64 19.81
N ALA A 226 -10.84 -4.79 20.82
CA ALA A 226 -9.85 -4.65 21.89
C ALA A 226 -9.68 -5.95 22.70
N ASP A 227 -10.75 -6.71 22.87
CA ASP A 227 -10.81 -7.96 23.64
C ASP A 227 -10.43 -9.20 22.80
N ASN A 228 -10.01 -9.02 21.55
CA ASN A 228 -9.70 -10.03 20.53
C ASN A 228 -10.94 -10.82 20.06
N GLU A 229 -12.14 -10.26 20.19
CA GLU A 229 -13.34 -10.84 19.64
C GLU A 229 -13.52 -10.41 18.17
N PRO A 230 -14.00 -11.32 17.29
CA PRO A 230 -14.26 -11.00 15.89
C PRO A 230 -15.33 -9.91 15.74
N THR A 231 -15.05 -8.90 14.94
CA THR A 231 -15.97 -7.80 14.63
C THR A 231 -16.88 -8.14 13.44
N ASN A 232 -17.80 -7.23 13.11
CA ASN A 232 -18.60 -7.34 11.89
C ASN A 232 -17.73 -7.31 10.61
N GLN A 233 -16.60 -6.59 10.60
CA GLN A 233 -15.61 -6.62 9.52
C GLN A 233 -15.12 -8.05 9.25
N PHE A 234 -14.76 -8.77 10.32
CA PHE A 234 -14.33 -10.17 10.20
C PHE A 234 -15.42 -11.05 9.61
N TYR A 235 -16.64 -10.96 10.14
CA TYR A 235 -17.75 -11.81 9.69
C TYR A 235 -18.14 -11.50 8.25
N ALA A 236 -18.20 -10.22 7.87
CA ALA A 236 -18.50 -9.78 6.51
C ALA A 236 -17.45 -10.27 5.49
N PHE A 237 -16.17 -10.12 5.81
CA PHE A 237 -15.09 -10.61 4.95
C PHE A 237 -15.08 -12.12 4.82
N ARG A 238 -15.27 -12.84 5.95
CA ARG A 238 -15.37 -14.32 5.96
C ARG A 238 -16.59 -14.82 5.20
N GLY A 239 -17.73 -14.11 5.30
CA GLY A 239 -18.94 -14.41 4.53
C GLY A 239 -18.66 -14.31 3.03
N ALA A 240 -18.12 -13.18 2.59
CA ALA A 240 -17.76 -12.94 1.21
C ALA A 240 -16.81 -13.99 0.61
N LEU A 241 -15.85 -14.50 1.39
CA LEU A 241 -14.93 -15.58 0.95
C LEU A 241 -15.63 -16.92 0.67
N ARG A 242 -16.84 -17.12 1.13
CA ARG A 242 -17.61 -18.35 0.88
C ARG A 242 -18.43 -18.29 -0.40
N GLU A 243 -18.59 -17.07 -0.96
CA GLU A 243 -19.37 -16.81 -2.16
C GLU A 243 -18.53 -16.82 -3.45
N ILE A 244 -17.21 -17.01 -3.33
CA ILE A 244 -16.23 -17.11 -4.42
C ILE A 244 -15.61 -18.52 -4.44
#